data_32ec38c116d6c785e7d44bc90a7409a2
#
_entry.id   32ec38c116d6c785e7d44bc90a7409a2
#
_cell.length_a   1.000
_cell.length_b   1.000
_cell.length_c   1.000
_cell.angle_alpha   90.00
_cell.angle_beta   90.00
_cell.angle_gamma   90.00
#
_symmetry.space_group_name_H-M   'P 1'
#
loop_
_entity.id
_entity.type
_entity.pdbx_description
1 polymer ?
#
loop_
_entity_poly.entity_id
_entity_poly.type
_entity_poly.pdbx_seq_one_letter_code
_entity_poly.pdbx_strand_id
1 'polypeptide(L)'
;IGGEGTSERIETQVKTALSEDGKDVFEISSKDGKPFIQGSSLSALTTGIGWYLNHYAHVNLSWNNLTTDLSGVEFPVPEVTERRECSADYRYYLNYCTYSYSMAFWTQERWEQEIDWMALHGINLPLAAVGMDVVWKNVLTEAGYTREDIDKFVAGPGFQAWWLMSNLEGWGGPNPDWWYERQEQLSKFILGRMRELGMEPVLPGYGNILPSNASEKMGVDAIDQGNWCSGFRRPAFLMPTDKRYAEIAQLYYKNLEKVMGKAKYYSMDPFHEGGRTKGINLKEAYYTIYSEMQKHSPEAKWVIQSWGDNPRKEALDTIPKGGFVVLDLYSDGLSRWEKNGYEGHDFLWCMLHNFGGKTGMHGRFDPLLNNYYNALEKYPDGVKGVGATPEGLETSPILYDLLFELPWMKREEGKDWIKRYSEARYGEKSEAMEKGWDILAKTVLNCPTPSQDIEAVICARPSLDVRRVSGWGTCKIYHDINKVREAATEMLKDKERFKDCPTYQHDIADVVRQTLTDSTYYLIKDIAASYEKKDMEAFKAQYTTFLGILKVFLIFFNNKF
;
A
#
# COMPACT_ATOMS: atom_id res chain seq x y z
N ILE A 1 -5.49 -20.71 3.12
CA ILE A 1 -5.13 -20.37 4.49
C ILE A 1 -5.70 -21.42 5.44
N GLY A 2 -4.93 -21.86 6.44
CA GLY A 2 -5.39 -22.73 7.53
C GLY A 2 -5.39 -24.24 7.28
N GLY A 3 -5.10 -24.71 6.09
CA GLY A 3 -5.03 -26.15 5.77
C GLY A 3 -6.38 -26.83 5.57
N GLU A 4 -6.34 -28.12 5.24
CA GLU A 4 -7.52 -28.95 4.95
C GLU A 4 -8.37 -29.14 6.24
N GLY A 5 -9.70 -29.08 6.10
CA GLY A 5 -10.64 -29.26 7.22
C GLY A 5 -10.87 -28.04 8.12
N THR A 6 -10.10 -26.96 7.98
CA THR A 6 -10.28 -25.73 8.78
C THR A 6 -11.66 -25.11 8.57
N SER A 7 -12.18 -25.10 7.34
CA SER A 7 -13.49 -24.56 7.00
C SER A 7 -14.66 -25.30 7.68
N GLU A 8 -14.48 -26.55 8.09
CA GLU A 8 -15.52 -27.34 8.78
C GLU A 8 -15.64 -26.98 10.28
N ARG A 9 -14.67 -26.21 10.79
CA ARG A 9 -14.60 -25.84 12.22
C ARG A 9 -15.32 -24.53 12.53
N ILE A 10 -15.64 -23.73 11.51
CA ILE A 10 -16.36 -22.45 11.61
C ILE A 10 -17.58 -22.52 10.70
N GLU A 11 -18.76 -22.14 11.20
CA GLU A 11 -19.91 -21.90 10.35
C GLU A 11 -19.96 -20.44 9.89
N THR A 12 -20.32 -20.22 8.63
CA THR A 12 -20.34 -18.89 8.04
C THR A 12 -21.62 -18.63 7.25
N GLN A 13 -22.07 -17.37 7.23
CA GLN A 13 -23.26 -16.98 6.47
C GLN A 13 -23.19 -15.51 6.04
N VAL A 14 -23.49 -15.23 4.77
CA VAL A 14 -23.83 -13.87 4.34
C VAL A 14 -25.30 -13.61 4.68
N LYS A 15 -25.57 -12.55 5.45
CA LYS A 15 -26.91 -12.15 5.92
C LYS A 15 -27.08 -10.64 5.77
N THR A 16 -27.55 -10.21 4.61
CA THR A 16 -27.69 -8.79 4.25
C THR A 16 -28.55 -7.99 5.24
N ALA A 17 -29.53 -8.64 5.88
CA ALA A 17 -30.39 -8.03 6.90
C ALA A 17 -29.66 -7.64 8.21
N LEU A 18 -28.37 -7.93 8.36
CA LEU A 18 -27.57 -7.40 9.48
C LEU A 18 -27.32 -5.90 9.36
N SER A 19 -27.29 -5.35 8.13
CA SER A 19 -27.13 -3.93 7.88
C SER A 19 -28.49 -3.28 7.63
N GLU A 20 -28.76 -2.16 8.32
CA GLU A 20 -29.98 -1.36 8.14
C GLU A 20 -29.72 -0.15 7.21
N ASP A 21 -28.49 0.36 7.18
CA ASP A 21 -28.08 1.59 6.48
C ASP A 21 -27.10 1.37 5.32
N GLY A 22 -26.82 0.09 4.99
CA GLY A 22 -25.91 -0.30 3.92
C GLY A 22 -24.43 -0.40 4.32
N LYS A 23 -24.08 -0.11 5.58
CA LYS A 23 -22.72 -0.31 6.10
C LYS A 23 -22.40 -1.78 6.27
N ASP A 24 -21.11 -2.11 6.20
CA ASP A 24 -20.64 -3.45 6.51
C ASP A 24 -20.80 -3.75 8.02
N VAL A 25 -21.40 -4.91 8.32
CA VAL A 25 -21.62 -5.41 9.69
C VAL A 25 -21.23 -6.87 9.74
N PHE A 26 -20.53 -7.30 10.79
CA PHE A 26 -20.39 -8.71 11.10
C PHE A 26 -20.83 -9.04 12.53
N GLU A 27 -21.26 -10.28 12.73
CA GLU A 27 -21.55 -10.87 14.04
C GLU A 27 -20.77 -12.16 14.22
N ILE A 28 -20.17 -12.34 15.39
CA ILE A 28 -19.49 -13.56 15.83
C ILE A 28 -20.26 -14.12 17.00
N SER A 29 -20.78 -15.33 16.86
CA SER A 29 -21.63 -16.00 17.84
C SER A 29 -21.35 -17.51 17.86
N SER A 30 -22.19 -18.28 18.50
CA SER A 30 -22.12 -19.75 18.51
C SER A 30 -23.33 -20.38 17.86
N LYS A 31 -23.13 -21.47 17.14
CA LYS A 31 -24.19 -22.31 16.58
C LYS A 31 -23.74 -23.78 16.59
N ASP A 32 -24.57 -24.64 17.12
CA ASP A 32 -24.33 -26.10 17.20
C ASP A 32 -22.95 -26.47 17.80
N GLY A 33 -22.47 -25.67 18.78
CA GLY A 33 -21.21 -25.88 19.46
C GLY A 33 -19.97 -25.45 18.65
N LYS A 34 -20.16 -24.68 17.56
CA LYS A 34 -19.08 -24.11 16.75
C LYS A 34 -19.17 -22.59 16.71
N PRO A 35 -18.05 -21.89 16.46
CA PRO A 35 -18.09 -20.49 16.08
C PRO A 35 -18.97 -20.27 14.84
N PHE A 36 -19.84 -19.28 14.92
CA PHE A 36 -20.72 -18.90 13.81
C PHE A 36 -20.52 -17.43 13.46
N ILE A 37 -20.04 -17.18 12.25
CA ILE A 37 -19.70 -15.86 11.77
C ILE A 37 -20.69 -15.46 10.67
N GLN A 38 -21.35 -14.32 10.85
CA GLN A 38 -22.28 -13.74 9.86
C GLN A 38 -21.73 -12.38 9.39
N GLY A 39 -21.87 -12.07 8.11
CA GLY A 39 -21.51 -10.77 7.53
C GLY A 39 -22.64 -10.23 6.68
N SER A 40 -22.88 -8.89 6.71
CA SER A 40 -23.88 -8.23 5.85
C SER A 40 -23.50 -8.29 4.37
N SER A 41 -22.23 -8.45 4.07
CA SER A 41 -21.64 -8.63 2.74
C SER A 41 -20.56 -9.72 2.79
N LEU A 42 -20.02 -10.11 1.64
CA LEU A 42 -18.86 -11.01 1.60
C LEU A 42 -17.64 -10.35 2.27
N SER A 43 -17.39 -9.06 2.01
CA SER A 43 -16.31 -8.32 2.66
C SER A 43 -16.48 -8.28 4.17
N ALA A 44 -17.68 -8.02 4.68
CA ALA A 44 -17.95 -8.06 6.12
C ALA A 44 -17.77 -9.46 6.71
N LEU A 45 -18.17 -10.52 5.99
CA LEU A 45 -18.00 -11.90 6.42
C LEU A 45 -16.50 -12.27 6.53
N THR A 46 -15.71 -12.00 5.49
CA THR A 46 -14.28 -12.30 5.50
C THR A 46 -13.53 -11.51 6.57
N THR A 47 -13.94 -10.24 6.79
CA THR A 47 -13.43 -9.44 7.92
C THR A 47 -13.76 -10.08 9.27
N GLY A 48 -15.01 -10.54 9.45
CA GLY A 48 -15.43 -11.24 10.67
C GLY A 48 -14.64 -12.53 10.92
N ILE A 49 -14.25 -13.26 9.85
CA ILE A 49 -13.37 -14.42 9.96
C ILE A 49 -11.96 -13.99 10.40
N GLY A 50 -11.37 -12.95 9.77
CA GLY A 50 -10.08 -12.40 10.16
C GLY A 50 -10.08 -11.90 11.61
N TRP A 51 -11.14 -11.18 12.00
CA TRP A 51 -11.35 -10.74 13.37
C TRP A 51 -11.41 -11.89 14.36
N TYR A 52 -12.17 -12.95 14.04
CA TYR A 52 -12.25 -14.15 14.88
C TYR A 52 -10.90 -14.82 15.03
N LEU A 53 -10.16 -15.02 13.94
CA LEU A 53 -8.82 -15.62 13.99
C LEU A 53 -7.89 -14.80 14.87
N ASN A 54 -7.91 -13.47 14.74
CA ASN A 54 -7.04 -12.57 15.49
C ASN A 54 -7.42 -12.48 16.98
N HIS A 55 -8.70 -12.24 17.28
CA HIS A 55 -9.15 -11.88 18.64
C HIS A 55 -9.63 -13.05 19.49
N TYR A 56 -10.01 -14.20 18.89
CA TYR A 56 -10.50 -15.38 19.61
C TYR A 56 -9.53 -16.55 19.51
N ALA A 57 -9.06 -16.87 18.31
CA ALA A 57 -8.14 -17.99 18.09
C ALA A 57 -6.66 -17.59 18.26
N HIS A 58 -6.36 -16.31 18.49
CA HIS A 58 -5.02 -15.76 18.63
C HIS A 58 -4.08 -16.13 17.48
N VAL A 59 -4.59 -16.04 16.25
CA VAL A 59 -3.84 -16.26 15.01
C VAL A 59 -3.76 -14.97 14.21
N ASN A 60 -2.60 -14.34 14.21
CA ASN A 60 -2.31 -13.17 13.39
C ASN A 60 -1.79 -13.61 12.02
N LEU A 61 -2.49 -13.21 10.96
CA LEU A 61 -2.11 -13.46 9.58
C LEU A 61 -1.45 -12.22 8.99
N SER A 62 -0.19 -12.31 8.64
CA SER A 62 0.59 -11.25 8.03
C SER A 62 1.45 -11.82 6.90
N TRP A 63 2.14 -10.97 6.15
CA TRP A 63 3.03 -11.40 5.05
C TRP A 63 4.06 -12.45 5.45
N ASN A 64 4.43 -12.49 6.73
CA ASN A 64 5.40 -13.44 7.28
C ASN A 64 4.74 -14.75 7.77
N ASN A 65 3.42 -14.84 7.75
CA ASN A 65 2.63 -15.95 8.28
C ASN A 65 1.31 -16.13 7.49
N LEU A 66 1.36 -16.05 6.15
CA LEU A 66 0.18 -16.18 5.28
C LEU A 66 -0.27 -17.62 5.08
N THR A 67 0.62 -18.59 5.28
CA THR A 67 0.34 -20.02 5.18
C THR A 67 0.55 -20.66 6.53
N THR A 68 -0.47 -20.61 7.38
CA THR A 68 -0.42 -21.18 8.73
C THR A 68 -1.25 -22.45 8.77
N ASP A 69 -0.65 -23.54 9.28
CA ASP A 69 -1.41 -24.73 9.62
C ASP A 69 -2.21 -24.47 10.91
N LEU A 70 -3.53 -24.41 10.77
CA LEU A 70 -4.45 -24.22 11.91
C LEU A 70 -4.94 -25.53 12.53
N SER A 71 -4.43 -26.69 12.14
CA SER A 71 -4.89 -27.99 12.64
C SER A 71 -4.72 -28.13 14.15
N GLY A 72 -3.66 -27.56 14.73
CA GLY A 72 -3.38 -27.54 16.16
C GLY A 72 -3.93 -26.34 16.93
N VAL A 73 -4.57 -25.39 16.26
CA VAL A 73 -5.11 -24.18 16.88
C VAL A 73 -6.48 -24.47 17.50
N GLU A 74 -6.71 -24.01 18.72
CA GLU A 74 -8.04 -24.05 19.34
C GLU A 74 -8.95 -22.98 18.69
N PHE A 75 -10.20 -23.33 18.42
CA PHE A 75 -11.23 -22.42 17.92
C PHE A 75 -12.27 -22.21 19.02
N PRO A 76 -12.09 -21.20 19.89
CA PRO A 76 -12.98 -20.96 21.01
C PRO A 76 -14.40 -20.63 20.54
N VAL A 77 -15.38 -21.26 21.17
CA VAL A 77 -16.80 -20.98 20.91
C VAL A 77 -17.19 -19.73 21.69
N PRO A 78 -17.66 -18.65 21.04
CA PRO A 78 -18.06 -17.44 21.74
C PRO A 78 -19.23 -17.66 22.69
N GLU A 79 -19.12 -17.20 23.94
CA GLU A 79 -20.20 -17.26 24.92
C GLU A 79 -21.25 -16.16 24.71
N VAL A 80 -20.83 -15.02 24.16
CA VAL A 80 -21.66 -13.85 23.90
C VAL A 80 -21.49 -13.43 22.45
N THR A 81 -22.58 -13.03 21.80
CA THR A 81 -22.52 -12.48 20.44
C THR A 81 -21.77 -11.15 20.42
N GLU A 82 -20.69 -11.08 19.66
CA GLU A 82 -20.01 -9.84 19.32
C GLU A 82 -20.56 -9.30 17.99
N ARG A 83 -20.95 -8.03 17.97
CA ARG A 83 -21.39 -7.33 16.77
C ARG A 83 -20.48 -6.14 16.51
N ARG A 84 -19.99 -6.03 15.28
CA ARG A 84 -19.19 -4.91 14.82
C ARG A 84 -19.82 -4.30 13.57
N GLU A 85 -19.87 -2.96 13.57
CA GLU A 85 -20.34 -2.17 12.45
C GLU A 85 -19.19 -1.29 11.95
N CYS A 86 -18.95 -1.31 10.65
CA CYS A 86 -17.88 -0.56 10.03
C CYS A 86 -18.21 0.93 9.93
N SER A 87 -17.35 1.81 10.43
CA SER A 87 -17.49 3.26 10.26
C SER A 87 -17.07 3.75 8.87
N ALA A 88 -16.54 2.87 8.00
CA ALA A 88 -15.98 3.18 6.70
C ALA A 88 -16.74 2.51 5.57
N ASP A 89 -17.11 3.27 4.53
CA ASP A 89 -17.64 2.72 3.27
C ASP A 89 -16.53 2.00 2.49
N TYR A 90 -15.31 2.58 2.50
CA TYR A 90 -14.17 2.09 1.74
C TYR A 90 -12.97 1.77 2.63
N ARG A 91 -12.32 0.64 2.37
CA ARG A 91 -11.02 0.23 2.89
C ARG A 91 -10.13 -0.03 1.68
N TYR A 92 -9.40 1.03 1.31
CA TYR A 92 -8.58 1.06 0.10
C TYR A 92 -7.20 0.45 0.33
N TYR A 93 -6.65 -0.17 -0.72
CA TYR A 93 -5.30 -0.74 -0.66
C TYR A 93 -4.53 -0.56 -1.95
N LEU A 94 -3.25 -0.32 -1.81
CA LEU A 94 -2.18 -0.18 -2.78
C LEU A 94 -1.96 1.23 -3.33
N ASN A 95 -0.72 1.45 -3.73
CA ASN A 95 -0.22 2.58 -4.49
C ASN A 95 0.23 2.05 -5.86
N TYR A 96 0.31 2.91 -6.87
CA TYR A 96 0.95 2.54 -8.13
C TYR A 96 2.40 2.07 -7.92
N CYS A 97 3.16 2.77 -7.07
CA CYS A 97 4.55 2.44 -6.77
C CYS A 97 4.73 1.03 -6.20
N THR A 98 3.75 0.52 -5.47
CA THR A 98 3.78 -0.84 -4.90
C THR A 98 3.96 -1.90 -5.98
N TYR A 99 3.32 -1.70 -7.14
CA TYR A 99 3.41 -2.61 -8.29
C TYR A 99 4.83 -2.72 -8.85
N SER A 100 5.63 -1.68 -8.76
CA SER A 100 7.00 -1.67 -9.26
C SER A 100 8.04 -2.01 -8.19
N TYR A 101 7.85 -1.57 -6.94
CA TYR A 101 8.81 -1.86 -5.87
C TYR A 101 8.67 -3.27 -5.29
N SER A 102 7.44 -3.79 -5.14
CA SER A 102 7.21 -5.08 -4.48
C SER A 102 6.63 -6.14 -5.40
N MET A 103 5.69 -5.78 -6.28
CA MET A 103 4.80 -6.73 -6.96
C MET A 103 5.20 -7.05 -8.41
N ALA A 104 6.26 -6.41 -8.94
CA ALA A 104 6.60 -6.46 -10.38
C ALA A 104 6.70 -7.87 -10.97
N PHE A 105 7.11 -8.84 -10.17
CA PHE A 105 7.35 -10.22 -10.60
C PHE A 105 6.54 -11.26 -9.80
N TRP A 106 5.53 -10.85 -9.07
CA TRP A 106 4.72 -11.77 -8.30
C TRP A 106 4.06 -12.84 -9.17
N THR A 107 4.05 -14.07 -8.65
CA THR A 107 3.35 -15.20 -9.24
C THR A 107 1.86 -15.16 -8.90
N GLN A 108 1.07 -16.02 -9.55
CA GLN A 108 -0.34 -16.17 -9.22
C GLN A 108 -0.56 -16.57 -7.76
N GLU A 109 0.26 -17.50 -7.25
CA GLU A 109 0.18 -17.98 -5.87
C GLU A 109 0.47 -16.85 -4.87
N ARG A 110 1.46 -15.98 -5.17
CA ARG A 110 1.74 -14.84 -4.27
C ARG A 110 0.61 -13.81 -4.31
N TRP A 111 0.00 -13.59 -5.48
CA TRP A 111 -1.20 -12.75 -5.59
C TRP A 111 -2.41 -13.33 -4.86
N GLU A 112 -2.63 -14.65 -4.92
CA GLU A 112 -3.70 -15.32 -4.18
C GLU A 112 -3.55 -15.10 -2.68
N GLN A 113 -2.35 -15.30 -2.14
CA GLN A 113 -2.04 -15.03 -0.73
C GLN A 113 -2.33 -13.58 -0.32
N GLU A 114 -1.94 -12.62 -1.17
CA GLU A 114 -2.19 -11.20 -0.90
C GLU A 114 -3.68 -10.86 -0.91
N ILE A 115 -4.42 -11.38 -1.88
CA ILE A 115 -5.87 -11.14 -1.99
C ILE A 115 -6.62 -11.80 -0.82
N ASP A 116 -6.21 -12.96 -0.37
CA ASP A 116 -6.76 -13.61 0.82
C ASP A 116 -6.46 -12.80 2.09
N TRP A 117 -5.24 -12.26 2.19
CA TRP A 117 -4.88 -11.32 3.27
C TRP A 117 -5.76 -10.06 3.23
N MET A 118 -5.94 -9.45 2.05
CA MET A 118 -6.84 -8.30 1.87
C MET A 118 -8.25 -8.62 2.39
N ALA A 119 -8.80 -9.77 2.02
CA ALA A 119 -10.14 -10.18 2.41
C ALA A 119 -10.30 -10.30 3.93
N LEU A 120 -9.32 -10.90 4.61
CA LEU A 120 -9.32 -11.10 6.06
C LEU A 120 -9.10 -9.80 6.84
N HIS A 121 -8.49 -8.78 6.20
CA HIS A 121 -8.33 -7.43 6.75
C HIS A 121 -9.44 -6.45 6.33
N GLY A 122 -10.48 -6.94 5.66
CA GLY A 122 -11.66 -6.14 5.30
C GLY A 122 -11.44 -5.13 4.18
N ILE A 123 -10.38 -5.29 3.40
CA ILE A 123 -10.15 -4.45 2.23
C ILE A 123 -11.24 -4.75 1.19
N ASN A 124 -11.92 -3.70 0.72
CA ASN A 124 -13.01 -3.82 -0.25
C ASN A 124 -12.80 -2.99 -1.53
N LEU A 125 -11.76 -2.14 -1.57
CA LEU A 125 -11.48 -1.22 -2.68
C LEU A 125 -9.98 -1.23 -3.07
N PRO A 126 -9.42 -2.35 -3.60
CA PRO A 126 -8.02 -2.43 -3.99
C PRO A 126 -7.75 -1.82 -5.36
N LEU A 127 -6.60 -1.15 -5.53
CA LEU A 127 -6.09 -0.80 -6.86
C LEU A 127 -5.72 -2.09 -7.62
N ALA A 128 -6.06 -2.19 -8.90
CA ALA A 128 -5.73 -3.31 -9.77
C ALA A 128 -5.10 -2.81 -11.08
N ALA A 129 -3.78 -2.87 -11.18
CA ALA A 129 -3.02 -2.32 -12.31
C ALA A 129 -2.32 -3.40 -13.19
N VAL A 130 -2.33 -4.68 -12.78
CA VAL A 130 -1.76 -5.78 -13.58
C VAL A 130 -2.54 -5.94 -14.86
N GLY A 131 -1.84 -5.97 -16.02
CA GLY A 131 -2.45 -6.07 -17.35
C GLY A 131 -2.58 -4.72 -18.08
N MET A 132 -2.21 -3.60 -17.45
CA MET A 132 -2.25 -2.29 -18.10
C MET A 132 -1.30 -2.15 -19.29
N ASP A 133 -0.18 -2.84 -19.28
CA ASP A 133 0.73 -2.96 -20.42
C ASP A 133 0.05 -3.65 -21.61
N VAL A 134 -0.77 -4.67 -21.36
CA VAL A 134 -1.59 -5.34 -22.40
C VAL A 134 -2.64 -4.38 -22.96
N VAL A 135 -3.34 -3.65 -22.09
CA VAL A 135 -4.33 -2.65 -22.51
C VAL A 135 -3.70 -1.64 -23.47
N TRP A 136 -2.57 -1.02 -23.08
CA TRP A 136 -1.90 -0.03 -23.91
C TRP A 136 -1.29 -0.62 -25.19
N LYS A 137 -0.73 -1.83 -25.15
CA LYS A 137 -0.31 -2.54 -26.36
C LYS A 137 -1.46 -2.66 -27.36
N ASN A 138 -2.64 -3.07 -26.89
CA ASN A 138 -3.82 -3.22 -27.74
C ASN A 138 -4.31 -1.87 -28.29
N VAL A 139 -4.42 -0.85 -27.45
CA VAL A 139 -4.80 0.51 -27.84
C VAL A 139 -3.90 1.05 -28.95
N LEU A 140 -2.60 0.96 -28.74
CA LEU A 140 -1.63 1.51 -29.72
C LEU A 140 -1.58 0.67 -31.01
N THR A 141 -1.73 -0.65 -30.92
CA THR A 141 -1.83 -1.50 -32.10
C THR A 141 -3.06 -1.15 -32.94
N GLU A 142 -4.23 -0.95 -32.33
CA GLU A 142 -5.45 -0.53 -33.03
C GLU A 142 -5.32 0.92 -33.56
N ALA A 143 -4.53 1.75 -32.91
CA ALA A 143 -4.21 3.12 -33.37
C ALA A 143 -3.15 3.16 -34.49
N GLY A 144 -2.62 2.02 -34.94
CA GLY A 144 -1.68 1.92 -36.05
C GLY A 144 -0.20 2.08 -35.69
N TYR A 145 0.15 1.98 -34.41
CA TYR A 145 1.55 1.99 -33.98
C TYR A 145 2.24 0.65 -34.29
N THR A 146 3.52 0.73 -34.67
CA THR A 146 4.37 -0.46 -34.82
C THR A 146 4.77 -1.01 -33.45
N ARG A 147 5.23 -2.25 -33.44
CA ARG A 147 5.79 -2.86 -32.19
C ARG A 147 6.95 -2.02 -31.63
N GLU A 148 7.82 -1.50 -32.48
CA GLU A 148 8.93 -0.63 -32.06
C GLU A 148 8.45 0.66 -31.37
N ASP A 149 7.37 1.25 -31.87
CA ASP A 149 6.78 2.44 -31.25
C ASP A 149 6.15 2.10 -29.88
N ILE A 150 5.48 0.96 -29.78
CA ILE A 150 4.87 0.47 -28.52
C ILE A 150 5.95 0.22 -27.47
N ASP A 151 7.06 -0.42 -27.86
CA ASP A 151 8.20 -0.70 -26.98
C ASP A 151 8.90 0.57 -26.47
N LYS A 152 8.77 1.70 -27.19
CA LYS A 152 9.27 3.00 -26.75
C LYS A 152 8.34 3.73 -25.76
N PHE A 153 7.10 3.29 -25.65
CA PHE A 153 6.09 3.90 -24.77
C PHE A 153 5.82 3.06 -23.51
N VAL A 154 5.59 1.76 -23.65
CA VAL A 154 5.25 0.88 -22.54
C VAL A 154 6.50 0.62 -21.69
N ALA A 155 6.42 0.94 -20.41
CA ALA A 155 7.52 0.71 -19.49
C ALA A 155 7.66 -0.76 -19.08
N GLY A 156 8.87 -1.16 -18.73
CA GLY A 156 9.13 -2.47 -18.13
C GLY A 156 8.59 -2.61 -16.70
N PRO A 157 8.52 -3.85 -16.15
CA PRO A 157 7.81 -4.15 -14.90
C PRO A 157 8.23 -3.29 -13.71
N GLY A 158 9.53 -3.02 -13.54
CA GLY A 158 10.06 -2.19 -12.47
C GLY A 158 9.77 -0.69 -12.61
N PHE A 159 9.11 -0.25 -13.70
CA PHE A 159 8.85 1.18 -13.99
C PHE A 159 7.39 1.47 -14.38
N GLN A 160 6.52 0.48 -14.37
CA GLN A 160 5.11 0.64 -14.74
C GLN A 160 4.37 1.65 -13.88
N ALA A 161 4.70 1.76 -12.60
CA ALA A 161 4.09 2.71 -11.68
C ALA A 161 4.16 4.15 -12.20
N TRP A 162 5.37 4.60 -12.50
CA TRP A 162 5.62 5.98 -12.96
C TRP A 162 5.14 6.22 -14.38
N TRP A 163 5.14 5.20 -15.23
CA TRP A 163 4.52 5.26 -16.55
C TRP A 163 3.00 5.48 -16.45
N LEU A 164 2.30 4.71 -15.62
CA LEU A 164 0.86 4.85 -15.41
C LEU A 164 0.49 6.19 -14.76
N MET A 165 1.37 6.77 -13.94
CA MET A 165 1.23 8.11 -13.36
C MET A 165 1.70 9.24 -14.29
N SER A 166 2.01 8.98 -15.58
CA SER A 166 2.45 9.97 -16.55
C SER A 166 3.83 10.60 -16.28
N ASN A 167 4.66 9.96 -15.48
CA ASN A 167 5.99 10.47 -15.13
C ASN A 167 7.06 10.13 -16.18
N LEU A 168 6.98 8.95 -16.80
CA LEU A 168 7.94 8.48 -17.80
C LEU A 168 7.28 7.60 -18.86
N GLU A 169 8.00 7.34 -19.96
CA GLU A 169 7.63 6.38 -20.99
C GLU A 169 8.81 5.48 -21.37
N GLY A 170 8.56 4.24 -21.77
CA GLY A 170 9.49 3.30 -22.43
C GLY A 170 10.70 2.82 -21.63
N TRP A 171 10.81 3.17 -20.35
CA TRP A 171 11.97 2.79 -19.54
C TRP A 171 11.87 1.35 -19.00
N GLY A 172 13.01 0.65 -19.00
CA GLY A 172 13.09 -0.72 -18.45
C GLY A 172 12.49 -1.82 -19.34
N GLY A 173 12.06 -1.47 -20.56
CA GLY A 173 11.60 -2.39 -21.59
C GLY A 173 12.71 -2.75 -22.60
N PRO A 174 12.35 -3.39 -23.74
CA PRO A 174 11.00 -3.81 -24.14
C PRO A 174 10.52 -5.07 -23.42
N ASN A 175 9.20 -5.18 -23.26
CA ASN A 175 8.59 -6.38 -22.71
C ASN A 175 8.44 -7.45 -23.82
N PRO A 176 8.85 -8.71 -23.62
CA PRO A 176 8.67 -9.78 -24.60
C PRO A 176 7.20 -10.21 -24.72
N ASP A 177 6.81 -10.88 -25.81
CA ASP A 177 5.41 -11.26 -26.06
C ASP A 177 4.84 -12.18 -24.99
N TRP A 178 5.62 -13.15 -24.50
CA TRP A 178 5.20 -14.04 -23.42
C TRP A 178 4.86 -13.28 -22.12
N TRP A 179 5.47 -12.11 -21.90
CA TRP A 179 5.17 -11.25 -20.75
C TRP A 179 3.73 -10.72 -20.82
N TYR A 180 3.33 -10.17 -21.97
CA TYR A 180 1.97 -9.65 -22.17
C TYR A 180 0.91 -10.76 -22.04
N GLU A 181 1.18 -11.96 -22.57
CA GLU A 181 0.30 -13.12 -22.41
C GLU A 181 0.12 -13.50 -20.94
N ARG A 182 1.23 -13.55 -20.21
CA ARG A 182 1.21 -13.83 -18.77
C ARG A 182 0.46 -12.74 -17.98
N GLN A 183 0.69 -11.44 -18.29
CA GLN A 183 0.02 -10.33 -17.62
C GLN A 183 -1.50 -10.35 -17.85
N GLU A 184 -1.95 -10.70 -19.04
CA GLU A 184 -3.38 -10.84 -19.33
C GLU A 184 -4.02 -11.97 -18.51
N GLN A 185 -3.36 -13.13 -18.41
CA GLN A 185 -3.85 -14.26 -17.62
C GLN A 185 -3.87 -13.90 -16.12
N LEU A 186 -2.80 -13.31 -15.62
CA LEU A 186 -2.67 -12.90 -14.24
C LEU A 186 -3.71 -11.82 -13.85
N SER A 187 -3.95 -10.86 -14.73
CA SER A 187 -5.00 -9.83 -14.54
C SER A 187 -6.38 -10.46 -14.39
N LYS A 188 -6.75 -11.41 -15.25
CA LYS A 188 -8.03 -12.13 -15.17
C LYS A 188 -8.19 -12.88 -13.86
N PHE A 189 -7.12 -13.56 -13.41
CA PHE A 189 -7.10 -14.27 -12.13
C PHE A 189 -7.30 -13.29 -10.95
N ILE A 190 -6.48 -12.23 -10.87
CA ILE A 190 -6.53 -11.23 -9.79
C ILE A 190 -7.93 -10.61 -9.68
N LEU A 191 -8.47 -10.12 -10.79
CA LEU A 191 -9.78 -9.45 -10.81
C LEU A 191 -10.92 -10.42 -10.51
N GLY A 192 -10.84 -11.65 -10.98
CA GLY A 192 -11.78 -12.72 -10.66
C GLY A 192 -11.80 -12.99 -9.15
N ARG A 193 -10.62 -13.24 -8.56
CA ARG A 193 -10.48 -13.54 -7.14
C ARG A 193 -10.92 -12.38 -6.23
N MET A 194 -10.55 -11.13 -6.57
CA MET A 194 -11.02 -9.95 -5.82
C MET A 194 -12.55 -9.89 -5.79
N ARG A 195 -13.22 -10.06 -6.94
CA ARG A 195 -14.68 -10.01 -7.04
C ARG A 195 -15.36 -11.18 -6.32
N GLU A 196 -14.80 -12.38 -6.40
CA GLU A 196 -15.28 -13.56 -5.67
C GLU A 196 -15.28 -13.34 -4.15
N LEU A 197 -14.34 -12.55 -3.63
CA LEU A 197 -14.25 -12.19 -2.21
C LEU A 197 -14.96 -10.88 -1.84
N GLY A 198 -15.75 -10.31 -2.76
CA GLY A 198 -16.60 -9.14 -2.50
C GLY A 198 -15.86 -7.80 -2.60
N MET A 199 -14.66 -7.76 -3.17
CA MET A 199 -13.93 -6.52 -3.42
C MET A 199 -14.35 -5.89 -4.75
N GLU A 200 -14.39 -4.57 -4.79
CA GLU A 200 -14.59 -3.79 -6.03
C GLU A 200 -13.25 -3.20 -6.48
N PRO A 201 -12.60 -3.73 -7.52
CA PRO A 201 -11.29 -3.24 -7.94
C PRO A 201 -11.36 -1.83 -8.53
N VAL A 202 -10.36 -1.01 -8.22
CA VAL A 202 -10.12 0.29 -8.87
C VAL A 202 -9.21 0.06 -10.06
N LEU A 203 -9.67 0.38 -11.28
CA LEU A 203 -8.88 0.23 -12.50
C LEU A 203 -8.25 1.56 -12.92
N PRO A 204 -7.03 1.56 -13.49
CA PRO A 204 -6.51 2.78 -14.11
C PRO A 204 -7.39 3.23 -15.28
N GLY A 205 -7.88 4.46 -15.21
CA GLY A 205 -8.70 5.07 -16.26
C GLY A 205 -7.86 5.87 -17.27
N TYR A 206 -8.53 6.49 -18.26
CA TYR A 206 -7.86 7.30 -19.26
C TYR A 206 -7.58 8.72 -18.74
N GLY A 207 -6.34 9.00 -18.42
CA GLY A 207 -5.86 10.29 -17.91
C GLY A 207 -5.20 11.19 -18.98
N ASN A 208 -5.59 11.09 -20.25
CA ASN A 208 -5.09 11.87 -21.41
C ASN A 208 -3.64 11.59 -21.82
N ILE A 209 -3.03 10.53 -21.33
CA ILE A 209 -1.67 10.19 -21.75
C ILE A 209 -1.66 9.57 -23.16
N LEU A 210 -0.66 9.93 -23.95
CA LEU A 210 -0.32 9.30 -25.23
C LEU A 210 1.21 9.24 -25.37
N PRO A 211 1.75 8.40 -26.28
CA PRO A 211 3.17 8.43 -26.61
C PRO A 211 3.63 9.84 -26.97
N SER A 212 4.84 10.22 -26.59
CA SER A 212 5.37 11.58 -26.83
C SER A 212 5.42 11.97 -28.31
N ASN A 213 5.37 11.00 -29.23
CA ASN A 213 5.30 11.19 -30.69
C ASN A 213 3.85 11.17 -31.24
N ALA A 214 2.82 11.23 -30.39
CA ALA A 214 1.43 11.08 -30.84
C ALA A 214 0.98 12.15 -31.84
N SER A 215 1.43 13.40 -31.69
CA SER A 215 1.10 14.47 -32.67
C SER A 215 1.57 14.12 -34.08
N GLU A 216 2.75 13.53 -34.21
CA GLU A 216 3.31 13.13 -35.50
C GLU A 216 2.62 11.86 -36.04
N LYS A 217 2.48 10.83 -35.20
CA LYS A 217 1.98 9.50 -35.59
C LYS A 217 0.47 9.43 -35.80
N MET A 218 -0.28 10.12 -34.96
CA MET A 218 -1.76 10.08 -34.99
C MET A 218 -2.39 11.34 -35.59
N GLY A 219 -1.62 12.40 -35.79
CA GLY A 219 -2.14 13.67 -36.26
C GLY A 219 -3.09 14.36 -35.26
N VAL A 220 -2.83 14.22 -33.98
CA VAL A 220 -3.61 14.77 -32.86
C VAL A 220 -2.92 15.99 -32.24
N ASP A 221 -3.70 16.84 -31.59
CA ASP A 221 -3.17 17.93 -30.76
C ASP A 221 -2.81 17.39 -29.37
N ALA A 222 -1.53 17.07 -29.19
CA ALA A 222 -1.00 16.57 -27.93
C ALA A 222 0.18 17.42 -27.46
N ILE A 223 0.13 17.89 -26.21
CA ILE A 223 1.17 18.74 -25.63
C ILE A 223 2.31 17.88 -25.07
N ASP A 224 3.53 18.18 -25.50
CA ASP A 224 4.75 17.67 -24.90
C ASP A 224 4.85 18.08 -23.43
N GLN A 225 4.88 17.09 -22.53
CA GLN A 225 4.96 17.29 -21.08
C GLN A 225 6.40 17.46 -20.56
N GLY A 226 7.40 17.39 -21.44
CA GLY A 226 8.82 17.54 -21.09
C GLY A 226 9.38 16.33 -20.36
N ASN A 227 10.25 16.57 -19.40
CA ASN A 227 10.91 15.52 -18.64
C ASN A 227 10.49 15.54 -17.16
N TRP A 228 10.43 14.36 -16.57
CA TRP A 228 10.35 14.15 -15.14
C TRP A 228 11.76 14.20 -14.52
N CYS A 229 11.88 14.00 -13.21
CA CYS A 229 13.17 13.99 -12.50
C CYS A 229 14.20 13.09 -13.21
N SER A 230 15.47 13.41 -13.07
CA SER A 230 16.59 12.69 -13.70
C SER A 230 16.55 12.62 -15.24
N GLY A 231 15.70 13.43 -15.89
CA GLY A 231 15.62 13.52 -17.35
C GLY A 231 14.74 12.48 -18.03
N PHE A 232 13.93 11.72 -17.30
CA PHE A 232 12.97 10.78 -17.89
C PHE A 232 11.93 11.51 -18.74
N ARG A 233 11.75 11.07 -19.98
CA ARG A 233 10.75 11.59 -20.91
C ARG A 233 9.35 11.28 -20.39
N ARG A 234 8.47 12.31 -20.30
CA ARG A 234 7.06 12.13 -19.99
C ARG A 234 6.26 11.77 -21.24
N PRO A 235 5.17 10.99 -21.13
CA PRO A 235 4.14 10.89 -22.14
C PRO A 235 3.60 12.28 -22.54
N ALA A 236 3.08 12.42 -23.75
CA ALA A 236 2.34 13.62 -24.14
C ALA A 236 0.94 13.64 -23.51
N PHE A 237 0.35 14.81 -23.40
CA PHE A 237 -1.01 15.03 -22.92
C PHE A 237 -1.93 15.39 -24.10
N LEU A 238 -2.92 14.55 -24.38
CA LEU A 238 -3.91 14.80 -25.42
C LEU A 238 -4.81 15.96 -25.04
N MET A 239 -4.92 16.96 -25.93
CA MET A 239 -5.75 18.14 -25.69
C MET A 239 -7.24 17.77 -25.66
N PRO A 240 -8.01 18.25 -24.66
CA PRO A 240 -9.46 18.05 -24.60
C PRO A 240 -10.22 18.58 -25.84
N THR A 241 -9.64 19.58 -26.51
CA THR A 241 -10.19 20.24 -27.72
C THR A 241 -9.89 19.47 -29.01
N ASP A 242 -9.07 18.42 -28.96
CA ASP A 242 -8.80 17.62 -30.17
C ASP A 242 -10.08 16.90 -30.63
N LYS A 243 -10.34 16.97 -31.95
CA LYS A 243 -11.53 16.37 -32.56
C LYS A 243 -11.64 14.86 -32.40
N ARG A 244 -10.51 14.19 -32.18
CA ARG A 244 -10.41 12.72 -31.97
C ARG A 244 -10.38 12.32 -30.49
N TYR A 245 -10.49 13.29 -29.58
CA TYR A 245 -10.39 13.01 -28.14
C TYR A 245 -11.32 11.88 -27.68
N ALA A 246 -12.62 12.02 -27.99
CA ALA A 246 -13.61 11.02 -27.62
C ALA A 246 -13.34 9.63 -28.25
N GLU A 247 -12.91 9.62 -29.53
CA GLU A 247 -12.53 8.37 -30.23
C GLU A 247 -11.40 7.65 -29.49
N ILE A 248 -10.35 8.39 -29.10
CA ILE A 248 -9.16 7.82 -28.44
C ILE A 248 -9.50 7.37 -27.03
N ALA A 249 -10.25 8.18 -26.27
CA ALA A 249 -10.70 7.81 -24.93
C ALA A 249 -11.55 6.53 -24.95
N GLN A 250 -12.51 6.44 -25.89
CA GLN A 250 -13.36 5.23 -26.02
C GLN A 250 -12.58 4.03 -26.56
N LEU A 251 -11.56 4.22 -27.41
CA LEU A 251 -10.64 3.16 -27.82
C LEU A 251 -9.89 2.59 -26.59
N TYR A 252 -9.42 3.47 -25.71
CA TYR A 252 -8.79 3.04 -24.45
C TYR A 252 -9.75 2.22 -23.59
N TYR A 253 -10.95 2.76 -23.29
CA TYR A 253 -11.92 2.06 -22.44
C TYR A 253 -12.42 0.75 -23.04
N LYS A 254 -12.58 0.67 -24.37
CA LYS A 254 -12.88 -0.60 -25.07
C LYS A 254 -11.82 -1.67 -24.81
N ASN A 255 -10.54 -1.31 -24.90
CA ASN A 255 -9.44 -2.24 -24.67
C ASN A 255 -9.26 -2.56 -23.18
N LEU A 256 -9.49 -1.60 -22.29
CA LEU A 256 -9.53 -1.82 -20.84
C LEU A 256 -10.62 -2.85 -20.50
N GLU A 257 -11.85 -2.68 -21.00
CA GLU A 257 -12.95 -3.62 -20.78
C GLU A 257 -12.64 -5.03 -21.29
N LYS A 258 -12.00 -5.12 -22.46
CA LYS A 258 -11.61 -6.41 -23.04
C LYS A 258 -10.63 -7.20 -22.18
N VAL A 259 -9.67 -6.51 -21.54
CA VAL A 259 -8.61 -7.15 -20.73
C VAL A 259 -9.04 -7.30 -19.27
N MET A 260 -9.66 -6.28 -18.67
CA MET A 260 -9.90 -6.17 -17.24
C MET A 260 -11.39 -6.14 -16.85
N GLY A 261 -12.29 -6.00 -17.82
CA GLY A 261 -13.72 -5.80 -17.57
C GLY A 261 -14.06 -4.37 -17.15
N LYS A 262 -15.31 -4.16 -16.77
CA LYS A 262 -15.80 -2.87 -16.22
C LYS A 262 -15.56 -2.79 -14.72
N ALA A 263 -15.42 -1.56 -14.23
CA ALA A 263 -15.36 -1.23 -12.81
C ALA A 263 -16.29 -0.06 -12.48
N LYS A 264 -16.55 0.12 -11.19
CA LYS A 264 -17.26 1.30 -10.66
C LYS A 264 -16.29 2.42 -10.25
N TYR A 265 -15.00 2.14 -10.22
CA TYR A 265 -13.95 3.06 -9.77
C TYR A 265 -12.79 3.06 -10.76
N TYR A 266 -12.39 4.26 -11.19
CA TYR A 266 -11.25 4.43 -12.09
C TYR A 266 -10.27 5.43 -11.49
N SER A 267 -8.99 5.06 -11.42
CA SER A 267 -7.92 5.93 -10.92
C SER A 267 -7.24 6.66 -12.06
N MET A 268 -7.15 7.99 -11.96
CA MET A 268 -6.46 8.83 -12.93
C MET A 268 -5.82 10.01 -12.19
N ASP A 269 -4.56 10.31 -12.53
CA ASP A 269 -3.79 11.37 -11.90
C ASP A 269 -3.15 12.29 -12.97
N PRO A 270 -3.95 13.07 -13.74
CA PRO A 270 -3.43 13.97 -14.75
C PRO A 270 -2.51 15.02 -14.11
N PHE A 271 -1.40 15.34 -14.78
CA PHE A 271 -0.38 16.28 -14.31
C PHE A 271 0.28 15.86 -12.98
N HIS A 272 0.40 14.57 -12.75
CA HIS A 272 1.04 14.03 -11.54
C HIS A 272 2.49 14.51 -11.42
N GLU A 273 2.87 15.01 -10.24
CA GLU A 273 4.20 15.56 -9.94
C GLU A 273 4.71 16.59 -10.98
N GLY A 274 3.84 17.44 -11.46
CA GLY A 274 4.15 18.49 -12.43
C GLY A 274 3.62 18.17 -13.82
N GLY A 275 4.39 18.53 -14.86
CA GLY A 275 3.94 18.55 -16.25
C GLY A 275 3.53 19.95 -16.69
N ARG A 276 3.36 20.12 -17.99
CA ARG A 276 3.04 21.43 -18.60
C ARG A 276 1.55 21.65 -18.61
N THR A 277 1.07 22.63 -17.85
CA THR A 277 -0.35 23.04 -17.83
C THR A 277 -0.61 24.34 -18.63
N LYS A 278 0.45 25.03 -19.04
CA LYS A 278 0.32 26.29 -19.82
C LYS A 278 -0.35 26.02 -21.18
N GLY A 279 -1.41 26.74 -21.44
CA GLY A 279 -2.20 26.60 -22.68
C GLY A 279 -3.32 25.58 -22.59
N ILE A 280 -3.48 24.89 -21.45
CA ILE A 280 -4.56 23.93 -21.21
C ILE A 280 -5.64 24.59 -20.35
N ASN A 281 -6.89 24.53 -20.78
CA ASN A 281 -8.03 24.83 -19.94
C ASN A 281 -8.25 23.65 -18.97
N LEU A 282 -7.77 23.79 -17.74
CA LEU A 282 -7.81 22.70 -16.76
C LEU A 282 -9.23 22.25 -16.41
N LYS A 283 -10.20 23.17 -16.30
CA LYS A 283 -11.61 22.80 -16.05
C LYS A 283 -12.17 21.94 -17.18
N GLU A 284 -11.92 22.33 -18.41
CA GLU A 284 -12.31 21.55 -19.58
C GLU A 284 -11.62 20.19 -19.61
N ALA A 285 -10.32 20.13 -19.28
CA ALA A 285 -9.56 18.88 -19.22
C ALA A 285 -10.15 17.90 -18.19
N TYR A 286 -10.40 18.36 -16.97
CA TYR A 286 -11.00 17.52 -15.94
C TYR A 286 -12.42 17.08 -16.28
N TYR A 287 -13.24 18.01 -16.82
CA TYR A 287 -14.60 17.68 -17.28
C TYR A 287 -14.59 16.61 -18.38
N THR A 288 -13.70 16.74 -19.34
CA THR A 288 -13.61 15.82 -20.48
C THR A 288 -13.15 14.43 -20.04
N ILE A 289 -12.13 14.34 -19.19
CA ILE A 289 -11.69 13.08 -18.57
C ILE A 289 -12.87 12.39 -17.85
N TYR A 290 -13.55 13.13 -16.98
CA TYR A 290 -14.69 12.63 -16.23
C TYR A 290 -15.84 12.20 -17.14
N SER A 291 -16.21 13.00 -18.12
CA SER A 291 -17.33 12.71 -19.01
C SER A 291 -17.10 11.49 -19.89
N GLU A 292 -15.87 11.24 -20.36
CA GLU A 292 -15.55 10.03 -21.14
C GLU A 292 -15.56 8.77 -20.27
N MET A 293 -15.11 8.87 -19.03
CA MET A 293 -15.27 7.80 -18.04
C MET A 293 -16.76 7.48 -17.81
N GLN A 294 -17.61 8.51 -17.62
CA GLN A 294 -19.05 8.34 -17.42
C GLN A 294 -19.77 7.76 -18.65
N LYS A 295 -19.32 8.08 -19.87
CA LYS A 295 -19.86 7.45 -21.10
C LYS A 295 -19.58 5.95 -21.15
N HIS A 296 -18.40 5.54 -20.69
CA HIS A 296 -18.01 4.13 -20.62
C HIS A 296 -18.72 3.39 -19.49
N SER A 297 -18.68 3.97 -18.29
CA SER A 297 -19.27 3.40 -17.07
C SER A 297 -20.10 4.46 -16.36
N PRO A 298 -21.40 4.57 -16.64
CA PRO A 298 -22.31 5.48 -15.94
C PRO A 298 -22.23 5.26 -14.42
N GLU A 299 -22.24 6.36 -13.67
CA GLU A 299 -22.13 6.37 -12.20
C GLU A 299 -20.76 5.93 -11.61
N ALA A 300 -19.78 5.63 -12.46
CA ALA A 300 -18.43 5.35 -11.96
C ALA A 300 -17.84 6.57 -11.23
N LYS A 301 -17.05 6.31 -10.19
CA LYS A 301 -16.34 7.35 -9.45
C LYS A 301 -14.88 7.43 -9.89
N TRP A 302 -14.37 8.63 -9.92
CA TRP A 302 -12.96 8.90 -10.17
C TRP A 302 -12.18 8.87 -8.85
N VAL A 303 -11.26 7.91 -8.70
CA VAL A 303 -10.31 7.86 -7.59
C VAL A 303 -9.08 8.68 -7.96
N ILE A 304 -8.75 9.68 -7.17
CA ILE A 304 -7.61 10.59 -7.42
C ILE A 304 -6.67 10.66 -6.22
N GLN A 305 -5.38 10.58 -6.48
CA GLN A 305 -4.35 10.71 -5.44
C GLN A 305 -4.14 12.18 -5.05
N SER A 306 -4.21 12.48 -3.75
CA SER A 306 -3.82 13.78 -3.22
C SER A 306 -2.30 13.83 -3.05
N TRP A 307 -1.61 14.12 -4.18
CA TRP A 307 -0.17 14.21 -4.27
C TRP A 307 0.28 15.32 -5.22
N GLY A 308 1.43 15.97 -4.95
CA GLY A 308 1.85 17.14 -5.72
C GLY A 308 0.79 18.24 -5.66
N ASP A 309 0.30 18.69 -6.80
CA ASP A 309 -0.78 19.70 -6.89
C ASP A 309 -2.19 19.07 -6.96
N ASN A 310 -2.29 17.72 -7.04
CA ASN A 310 -3.60 17.05 -7.15
C ASN A 310 -4.27 16.88 -5.78
N PRO A 311 -5.62 16.85 -5.72
CA PRO A 311 -6.50 17.40 -6.76
C PRO A 311 -6.39 18.92 -6.82
N ARG A 312 -6.23 19.46 -8.04
CA ARG A 312 -6.22 20.91 -8.27
C ARG A 312 -7.60 21.50 -8.00
N LYS A 313 -7.64 22.79 -7.69
CA LYS A 313 -8.92 23.48 -7.44
C LYS A 313 -9.88 23.37 -8.63
N GLU A 314 -9.36 23.44 -9.86
CA GLU A 314 -10.15 23.28 -11.07
C GLU A 314 -10.85 21.92 -11.16
N ALA A 315 -10.23 20.85 -10.65
CA ALA A 315 -10.84 19.53 -10.55
C ALA A 315 -11.97 19.53 -9.51
N LEU A 316 -11.70 20.05 -8.31
CA LEU A 316 -12.70 20.12 -7.21
C LEU A 316 -13.90 21.00 -7.60
N ASP A 317 -13.69 22.08 -8.38
CA ASP A 317 -14.75 22.95 -8.86
C ASP A 317 -15.60 22.31 -9.98
N THR A 318 -15.02 21.40 -10.75
CA THR A 318 -15.63 20.91 -12.00
C THR A 318 -16.34 19.58 -11.84
N ILE A 319 -15.75 18.66 -11.07
CA ILE A 319 -16.33 17.33 -10.87
C ILE A 319 -17.47 17.43 -9.83
N PRO A 320 -18.65 16.82 -10.10
CA PRO A 320 -19.76 16.87 -9.16
C PRO A 320 -19.43 16.16 -7.85
N LYS A 321 -20.06 16.58 -6.75
CA LYS A 321 -19.96 15.89 -5.47
C LYS A 321 -20.43 14.43 -5.63
N GLY A 322 -19.69 13.50 -5.03
CA GLY A 322 -19.87 12.07 -5.24
C GLY A 322 -19.20 11.51 -6.50
N GLY A 323 -18.70 12.34 -7.42
CA GLY A 323 -17.94 11.92 -8.60
C GLY A 323 -16.47 11.61 -8.33
N PHE A 324 -15.91 12.15 -7.21
CA PHE A 324 -14.56 11.83 -6.72
C PHE A 324 -14.59 10.93 -5.50
N VAL A 325 -13.50 10.14 -5.36
CA VAL A 325 -12.97 9.62 -4.10
C VAL A 325 -11.51 10.07 -4.03
N VAL A 326 -11.19 11.02 -3.16
CA VAL A 326 -9.84 11.54 -3.00
C VAL A 326 -9.07 10.67 -2.02
N LEU A 327 -7.92 10.12 -2.44
CA LEU A 327 -7.00 9.45 -1.54
C LEU A 327 -6.09 10.51 -0.91
N ASP A 328 -6.27 10.85 0.36
CA ASP A 328 -5.30 11.68 1.09
C ASP A 328 -4.10 10.79 1.46
N LEU A 329 -3.18 10.61 0.47
CA LEU A 329 -2.16 9.55 0.48
C LEU A 329 -1.32 9.52 1.74
N TYR A 330 -1.04 10.67 2.34
CA TYR A 330 -0.06 10.81 3.41
C TYR A 330 -0.68 11.41 4.68
N SER A 331 -1.91 10.97 5.01
CA SER A 331 -2.62 11.45 6.20
C SER A 331 -1.91 11.11 7.50
N ASP A 332 -1.11 10.04 7.53
CA ASP A 332 -0.29 9.67 8.68
C ASP A 332 0.91 10.61 8.93
N GLY A 333 1.38 11.35 7.90
CA GLY A 333 2.55 12.23 8.00
C GLY A 333 2.30 13.68 7.62
N LEU A 334 1.62 13.93 6.50
CA LEU A 334 1.34 15.27 5.97
C LEU A 334 -0.09 15.31 5.41
N SER A 335 -1.05 15.30 6.31
CA SER A 335 -2.48 15.36 5.97
C SER A 335 -2.85 16.65 5.24
N ARG A 336 -3.66 16.53 4.18
CA ARG A 336 -4.18 17.67 3.43
C ARG A 336 -5.66 17.91 3.70
N TRP A 337 -6.37 16.88 4.15
CA TRP A 337 -7.79 16.98 4.52
C TRP A 337 -8.05 18.05 5.59
N GLU A 338 -7.09 18.31 6.47
CA GLU A 338 -7.23 19.29 7.55
C GLU A 338 -7.52 20.70 7.07
N LYS A 339 -7.08 21.05 5.86
CA LYS A 339 -7.20 22.40 5.30
C LYS A 339 -8.67 22.77 5.03
N ASN A 340 -9.41 21.92 4.31
CA ASN A 340 -10.78 22.24 3.86
C ASN A 340 -11.65 21.00 3.55
N GLY A 341 -11.24 19.77 3.96
CA GLY A 341 -12.00 18.54 3.70
C GLY A 341 -12.31 18.33 2.23
N TYR A 342 -11.38 18.70 1.35
CA TYR A 342 -11.55 18.63 -0.11
C TYR A 342 -12.83 19.31 -0.62
N GLU A 343 -13.23 20.39 0.06
CA GLU A 343 -14.41 21.20 -0.26
C GLU A 343 -15.72 20.39 -0.29
N GLY A 344 -15.80 19.28 0.48
CA GLY A 344 -16.96 18.39 0.58
C GLY A 344 -17.03 17.29 -0.47
N HIS A 345 -15.93 16.99 -1.14
CA HIS A 345 -15.79 15.72 -1.88
C HIS A 345 -15.48 14.56 -0.93
N ASP A 346 -15.88 13.34 -1.34
CA ASP A 346 -15.54 12.12 -0.62
C ASP A 346 -14.02 11.94 -0.56
N PHE A 347 -13.47 11.60 0.61
CA PHE A 347 -12.05 11.29 0.74
C PHE A 347 -11.76 10.15 1.71
N LEU A 348 -10.61 9.51 1.52
CA LEU A 348 -10.10 8.47 2.41
C LEU A 348 -8.88 8.98 3.18
N TRP A 349 -8.83 8.66 4.46
CA TRP A 349 -7.66 8.83 5.30
C TRP A 349 -6.66 7.72 4.99
N CYS A 350 -5.53 8.03 4.34
CA CYS A 350 -4.59 7.01 3.89
C CYS A 350 -3.26 7.09 4.63
N MET A 351 -2.71 5.91 4.94
CA MET A 351 -1.36 5.72 5.44
C MET A 351 -0.41 5.43 4.27
N LEU A 352 0.55 6.33 4.03
CA LEU A 352 1.59 6.08 3.03
C LEU A 352 2.67 5.15 3.56
N HIS A 353 3.00 5.24 4.83
CA HIS A 353 3.96 4.43 5.57
C HIS A 353 5.40 4.58 5.09
N ASN A 354 5.76 4.07 3.89
CA ASN A 354 7.14 4.08 3.40
C ASN A 354 7.26 4.67 1.99
N PHE A 355 8.49 5.06 1.65
CA PHE A 355 8.87 5.60 0.35
C PHE A 355 9.97 4.76 -0.27
N GLY A 356 9.91 4.55 -1.59
CA GLY A 356 10.99 3.89 -2.33
C GLY A 356 11.20 2.42 -1.98
N GLY A 357 10.18 1.72 -1.48
CA GLY A 357 10.30 0.31 -1.12
C GLY A 357 11.27 0.02 0.02
N LYS A 358 11.55 0.99 0.89
CA LYS A 358 12.41 0.81 2.05
C LYS A 358 11.79 -0.15 3.06
N THR A 359 12.60 -1.00 3.67
CA THR A 359 12.19 -2.07 4.58
C THR A 359 12.65 -1.87 6.03
N GLY A 360 13.15 -0.69 6.37
CA GLY A 360 13.48 -0.31 7.75
C GLY A 360 12.21 -0.17 8.61
N MET A 361 12.34 -0.43 9.92
CA MET A 361 11.24 -0.14 10.84
C MET A 361 10.95 1.37 10.84
N HIS A 362 9.72 1.73 10.56
CA HIS A 362 9.26 3.12 10.51
C HIS A 362 7.74 3.15 10.69
N GLY A 363 7.21 4.26 11.16
CA GLY A 363 5.77 4.46 11.27
C GLY A 363 5.42 5.74 12.00
N ARG A 364 4.11 5.98 12.14
CA ARG A 364 3.51 7.09 12.90
C ARG A 364 2.32 6.56 13.70
N PHE A 365 2.64 5.77 14.71
CA PHE A 365 1.66 5.00 15.46
C PHE A 365 0.60 5.88 16.12
N ASP A 366 0.99 6.99 16.77
CA ASP A 366 0.04 7.90 17.41
C ASP A 366 -0.87 8.63 16.41
N PRO A 367 -0.37 9.21 15.29
CA PRO A 367 -1.22 9.71 14.23
C PRO A 367 -2.17 8.65 13.65
N LEU A 368 -1.70 7.44 13.42
CA LEU A 368 -2.51 6.35 12.90
C LEU A 368 -3.67 6.04 13.86
N LEU A 369 -3.38 5.88 15.15
CA LEU A 369 -4.36 5.55 16.16
C LEU A 369 -5.44 6.64 16.38
N ASN A 370 -5.12 7.91 16.11
CA ASN A 370 -5.97 9.04 16.50
C ASN A 370 -6.55 9.84 15.33
N ASN A 371 -5.80 10.04 14.24
CA ASN A 371 -6.15 11.06 13.26
C ASN A 371 -7.27 10.64 12.30
N TYR A 372 -7.50 9.34 12.12
CA TYR A 372 -8.69 8.87 11.41
C TYR A 372 -9.97 9.30 12.15
N TYR A 373 -10.04 9.11 13.46
CA TYR A 373 -11.19 9.55 14.26
C TYR A 373 -11.32 11.08 14.32
N ASN A 374 -10.20 11.81 14.36
CA ASN A 374 -10.21 13.27 14.26
C ASN A 374 -10.78 13.75 12.91
N ALA A 375 -10.48 13.03 11.83
CA ALA A 375 -11.03 13.34 10.51
C ALA A 375 -12.53 13.07 10.45
N LEU A 376 -12.99 11.94 11.01
CA LEU A 376 -14.43 11.62 11.13
C LEU A 376 -15.19 12.66 11.93
N GLU A 377 -14.64 13.12 13.06
CA GLU A 377 -15.25 14.15 13.90
C GLU A 377 -15.35 15.50 13.16
N LYS A 378 -14.32 15.86 12.39
CA LYS A 378 -14.25 17.16 11.69
C LYS A 378 -15.05 17.18 10.38
N TYR A 379 -15.09 16.06 9.65
CA TYR A 379 -15.73 15.94 8.34
C TYR A 379 -16.54 14.64 8.22
N PRO A 380 -17.61 14.47 9.04
CA PRO A 380 -18.36 13.21 9.12
C PRO A 380 -18.98 12.78 7.79
N ASP A 381 -19.37 13.74 6.94
CA ASP A 381 -19.95 13.44 5.62
C ASP A 381 -18.88 13.29 4.53
N GLY A 382 -17.66 13.77 4.75
CA GLY A 382 -16.58 13.76 3.76
C GLY A 382 -15.67 12.54 3.86
N VAL A 383 -15.38 12.07 5.08
CA VAL A 383 -14.54 10.88 5.30
C VAL A 383 -15.33 9.63 4.97
N LYS A 384 -14.90 8.89 3.96
CA LYS A 384 -15.57 7.65 3.53
C LYS A 384 -14.79 6.39 3.92
N GLY A 385 -13.67 6.54 4.60
CA GLY A 385 -12.93 5.39 5.09
C GLY A 385 -11.43 5.59 5.22
N VAL A 386 -10.73 4.45 5.23
CA VAL A 386 -9.28 4.38 5.37
C VAL A 386 -8.63 3.77 4.13
N GLY A 387 -7.32 3.99 3.99
CA GLY A 387 -6.54 3.33 2.95
C GLY A 387 -5.08 3.12 3.37
N ALA A 388 -4.46 2.08 2.84
CA ALA A 388 -3.02 1.93 2.84
C ALA A 388 -2.49 2.15 1.42
N THR A 389 -1.57 3.09 1.29
CA THR A 389 -0.98 3.49 0.01
C THR A 389 0.55 3.41 0.03
N PRO A 390 1.15 2.30 0.57
CA PRO A 390 2.59 2.19 0.70
C PRO A 390 3.27 2.07 -0.66
N GLU A 391 4.48 2.58 -0.78
CA GLU A 391 5.26 2.34 -1.99
C GLU A 391 5.87 0.94 -2.01
N GLY A 392 6.19 0.36 -0.86
CA GLY A 392 6.65 -1.03 -0.72
C GLY A 392 5.95 -1.78 0.40
N LEU A 393 5.91 -3.09 0.32
CA LEU A 393 5.24 -4.01 1.25
C LEU A 393 6.22 -4.79 2.13
N GLU A 394 5.66 -5.66 2.95
CA GLU A 394 6.36 -6.65 3.79
C GLU A 394 7.23 -6.04 4.90
N THR A 395 6.84 -4.85 5.37
CA THR A 395 7.48 -4.17 6.51
C THR A 395 6.44 -3.65 7.49
N SER A 396 6.78 -3.70 8.80
CA SER A 396 5.95 -3.17 9.90
C SER A 396 4.48 -3.61 9.88
N PRO A 397 4.14 -4.93 9.86
CA PRO A 397 2.77 -5.42 9.71
C PRO A 397 1.82 -4.88 10.78
N ILE A 398 2.30 -4.58 11.98
CA ILE A 398 1.55 -3.96 13.08
C ILE A 398 0.77 -2.71 12.66
N LEU A 399 1.31 -1.91 11.74
CA LEU A 399 0.66 -0.67 11.29
C LEU A 399 -0.52 -0.95 10.37
N TYR A 400 -0.44 -1.99 9.55
CA TYR A 400 -1.51 -2.38 8.62
C TYR A 400 -2.64 -3.07 9.38
N ASP A 401 -2.32 -3.92 10.35
CA ASP A 401 -3.32 -4.54 11.23
C ASP A 401 -4.09 -3.45 11.98
N LEU A 402 -3.40 -2.46 12.58
CA LEU A 402 -4.06 -1.34 13.24
C LEU A 402 -4.95 -0.55 12.27
N LEU A 403 -4.42 -0.15 11.10
CA LEU A 403 -5.15 0.66 10.13
C LEU A 403 -6.48 0.04 9.73
N PHE A 404 -6.49 -1.26 9.41
CA PHE A 404 -7.68 -1.93 8.92
C PHE A 404 -8.63 -2.37 10.04
N GLU A 405 -8.17 -2.40 11.29
CA GLU A 405 -9.05 -2.56 12.46
C GLU A 405 -9.75 -1.25 12.87
N LEU A 406 -9.14 -0.06 12.63
CA LEU A 406 -9.71 1.24 13.05
C LEU A 406 -11.19 1.44 12.69
N PRO A 407 -11.66 1.12 11.47
CA PRO A 407 -13.07 1.30 11.11
C PRO A 407 -14.05 0.40 11.88
N TRP A 408 -13.57 -0.69 12.48
CA TRP A 408 -14.34 -1.68 13.22
C TRP A 408 -14.25 -1.53 14.73
N MET A 409 -13.32 -0.68 15.21
CA MET A 409 -13.09 -0.39 16.62
C MET A 409 -13.78 0.91 17.03
N LYS A 410 -14.03 1.03 18.34
CA LYS A 410 -14.24 2.33 18.97
C LYS A 410 -12.89 2.95 19.35
N ARG A 411 -12.80 4.28 19.34
CA ARG A 411 -11.57 5.01 19.64
C ARG A 411 -10.93 4.60 20.98
N GLU A 412 -11.74 4.37 22.01
CA GLU A 412 -11.27 3.98 23.35
C GLU A 412 -10.62 2.58 23.40
N GLU A 413 -10.95 1.69 22.46
CA GLU A 413 -10.37 0.34 22.37
C GLU A 413 -8.90 0.38 21.94
N GLY A 414 -8.44 1.50 21.37
CA GLY A 414 -7.05 1.70 20.98
C GLY A 414 -6.05 1.65 22.14
N LYS A 415 -6.49 1.92 23.38
CA LYS A 415 -5.63 1.92 24.57
C LYS A 415 -4.97 0.57 24.86
N ASP A 416 -5.69 -0.51 24.62
CA ASP A 416 -5.22 -1.89 24.88
C ASP A 416 -4.86 -2.62 23.58
N TRP A 417 -4.79 -1.91 22.47
CA TRP A 417 -4.62 -2.53 21.15
C TRP A 417 -3.29 -3.28 21.03
N ILE A 418 -2.17 -2.71 21.48
CA ILE A 418 -0.84 -3.35 21.46
C ILE A 418 -0.85 -4.68 22.22
N LYS A 419 -1.56 -4.73 23.35
CA LYS A 419 -1.70 -5.96 24.13
C LYS A 419 -2.43 -7.06 23.35
N ARG A 420 -3.57 -6.70 22.74
CA ARG A 420 -4.34 -7.65 21.91
C ARG A 420 -3.54 -8.10 20.69
N TYR A 421 -2.87 -7.14 20.00
CA TYR A 421 -1.99 -7.46 18.88
C TYR A 421 -0.88 -8.44 19.29
N SER A 422 -0.19 -8.19 20.40
CA SER A 422 0.89 -9.06 20.88
C SER A 422 0.39 -10.47 21.20
N GLU A 423 -0.78 -10.59 21.85
CA GLU A 423 -1.40 -11.89 22.15
C GLU A 423 -1.75 -12.66 20.87
N ALA A 424 -2.41 -12.01 19.92
CA ALA A 424 -2.75 -12.60 18.63
C ALA A 424 -1.51 -12.97 17.81
N ARG A 425 -0.49 -12.11 17.82
CA ARG A 425 0.75 -12.28 17.05
C ARG A 425 1.54 -13.52 17.43
N TYR A 426 1.51 -13.90 18.70
CA TYR A 426 2.31 -15.01 19.24
C TYR A 426 1.46 -16.18 19.75
N GLY A 427 0.15 -16.08 19.67
CA GLY A 427 -0.78 -17.14 20.07
C GLY A 427 -1.06 -17.19 21.57
N GLU A 428 -0.38 -16.39 22.39
CA GLU A 428 -0.55 -16.36 23.84
C GLU A 428 -0.01 -15.06 24.48
N LYS A 429 -0.47 -14.74 25.68
CA LYS A 429 -0.03 -13.56 26.43
C LYS A 429 1.44 -13.62 26.82
N SER A 430 2.15 -12.52 26.60
CA SER A 430 3.53 -12.31 27.07
C SER A 430 3.76 -10.85 27.44
N GLU A 431 4.07 -10.60 28.70
CA GLU A 431 4.42 -9.26 29.19
C GLU A 431 5.71 -8.72 28.54
N ALA A 432 6.64 -9.60 28.20
CA ALA A 432 7.89 -9.25 27.54
C ALA A 432 7.65 -8.76 26.11
N MET A 433 6.78 -9.45 25.37
CA MET A 433 6.42 -9.08 24.00
C MET A 433 5.56 -7.81 23.97
N GLU A 434 4.56 -7.70 24.86
CA GLU A 434 3.73 -6.51 25.02
C GLU A 434 4.61 -5.27 25.30
N LYS A 435 5.53 -5.38 26.27
CA LYS A 435 6.47 -4.30 26.61
C LYS A 435 7.40 -3.94 25.45
N GLY A 436 7.90 -4.94 24.71
CA GLY A 436 8.72 -4.73 23.52
C GLY A 436 7.98 -3.90 22.46
N TRP A 437 6.77 -4.29 22.12
CA TRP A 437 5.93 -3.56 21.16
C TRP A 437 5.54 -2.16 21.66
N ASP A 438 5.23 -1.99 22.94
CA ASP A 438 4.92 -0.67 23.51
C ASP A 438 6.12 0.29 23.38
N ILE A 439 7.34 -0.18 23.62
CA ILE A 439 8.55 0.61 23.40
C ILE A 439 8.72 0.96 21.90
N LEU A 440 8.56 0.00 21.00
CA LEU A 440 8.70 0.23 19.55
C LEU A 440 7.65 1.21 19.02
N ALA A 441 6.40 1.06 19.45
CA ALA A 441 5.28 1.94 19.07
C ALA A 441 5.48 3.40 19.53
N LYS A 442 6.23 3.62 20.62
CA LYS A 442 6.55 4.95 21.15
C LYS A 442 7.87 5.53 20.62
N THR A 443 8.61 4.77 19.85
CA THR A 443 9.95 5.16 19.37
C THR A 443 10.11 5.05 17.87
N VAL A 444 10.65 3.93 17.37
CA VAL A 444 10.96 3.76 15.93
C VAL A 444 9.70 3.73 15.06
N LEU A 445 8.57 3.25 15.58
CA LEU A 445 7.29 3.26 14.89
C LEU A 445 6.47 4.54 15.15
N ASN A 446 7.07 5.59 15.70
CA ASN A 446 6.37 6.85 15.98
C ASN A 446 7.20 8.08 15.55
N CYS A 447 7.42 8.22 14.25
CA CYS A 447 8.15 9.34 13.68
C CYS A 447 7.41 10.67 13.96
N PRO A 448 8.06 11.65 14.61
CA PRO A 448 7.41 12.89 15.02
C PRO A 448 7.28 13.94 13.91
N THR A 449 7.85 13.68 12.74
CA THR A 449 7.89 14.64 11.62
C THR A 449 7.35 14.00 10.34
N PRO A 450 6.90 14.78 9.35
CA PRO A 450 6.49 14.27 8.04
C PRO A 450 7.69 13.88 7.15
N SER A 451 8.82 13.48 7.75
CA SER A 451 9.98 13.00 7.00
C SER A 451 9.73 11.59 6.47
N GLN A 452 10.42 11.24 5.41
CA GLN A 452 10.46 9.87 4.91
C GLN A 452 11.10 8.93 5.95
N ASP A 453 10.89 7.64 5.77
CA ASP A 453 11.56 6.59 6.51
C ASP A 453 13.09 6.68 6.38
N ILE A 454 13.79 6.26 7.44
CA ILE A 454 15.24 6.38 7.54
C ILE A 454 15.93 5.39 6.59
N GLU A 455 16.93 5.88 5.88
CA GLU A 455 17.79 5.05 5.05
C GLU A 455 18.95 4.47 5.86
N ALA A 456 19.19 3.18 5.73
CA ALA A 456 20.28 2.51 6.40
C ALA A 456 21.64 2.89 5.78
N VAL A 457 22.55 3.44 6.57
CA VAL A 457 23.90 3.86 6.09
C VAL A 457 24.70 2.69 5.50
N ILE A 458 24.41 1.45 5.92
CA ILE A 458 25.06 0.24 5.36
C ILE A 458 24.69 -0.02 3.89
N CYS A 459 23.62 0.58 3.39
CA CYS A 459 23.19 0.50 1.99
C CYS A 459 23.80 1.61 1.13
N ALA A 460 24.50 2.57 1.72
CA ALA A 460 25.14 3.66 1.01
C ALA A 460 26.48 3.24 0.39
N ARG A 461 26.89 3.96 -0.64
CA ARG A 461 28.28 3.88 -1.10
C ARG A 461 29.21 4.34 0.03
N PRO A 462 30.31 3.63 0.32
CA PRO A 462 31.25 4.02 1.36
C PRO A 462 31.75 5.46 1.18
N SER A 463 31.59 6.27 2.23
CA SER A 463 32.01 7.67 2.27
C SER A 463 32.24 8.07 3.72
N LEU A 464 33.07 9.09 3.93
CA LEU A 464 33.28 9.69 5.25
C LEU A 464 32.13 10.61 5.68
N ASP A 465 31.26 11.01 4.76
CA ASP A 465 30.07 11.86 5.02
C ASP A 465 28.85 11.25 4.34
N VAL A 466 28.27 10.22 4.97
CA VAL A 466 27.04 9.59 4.50
C VAL A 466 25.85 10.30 5.11
N ARG A 467 25.04 10.97 4.27
CA ARG A 467 23.83 11.68 4.71
C ARG A 467 22.53 11.04 4.20
N ARG A 468 22.61 10.34 3.06
CA ARG A 468 21.49 9.68 2.39
C ARG A 468 22.00 8.57 1.47
N VAL A 469 21.12 7.66 1.10
CA VAL A 469 21.35 6.59 0.12
C VAL A 469 20.74 6.96 -1.22
N SER A 470 19.48 7.37 -1.20
CA SER A 470 18.72 7.82 -2.39
C SER A 470 18.79 9.35 -2.59
N GLY A 471 18.21 9.81 -3.69
CA GLY A 471 18.10 11.25 -4.00
C GLY A 471 17.24 12.04 -3.02
N TRP A 472 16.27 11.39 -2.38
CA TRP A 472 15.22 12.01 -1.55
C TRP A 472 15.29 11.65 -0.07
N GLY A 473 16.05 10.61 0.29
CA GLY A 473 16.07 10.03 1.62
C GLY A 473 16.94 10.76 2.61
N THR A 474 16.97 10.23 3.83
CA THR A 474 17.81 10.70 4.93
C THR A 474 18.30 9.52 5.76
N CYS A 475 19.57 9.56 6.18
CA CYS A 475 20.10 8.62 7.17
C CYS A 475 19.93 9.14 8.61
N LYS A 476 19.34 10.33 8.82
CA LYS A 476 19.20 10.94 10.15
C LYS A 476 18.16 10.21 10.99
N ILE A 477 18.62 9.56 12.06
CA ILE A 477 17.77 8.87 13.03
C ILE A 477 16.99 9.88 13.86
N TYR A 478 15.67 9.66 14.06
CA TYR A 478 14.79 10.50 14.87
C TYR A 478 14.50 9.91 16.24
N HIS A 479 14.71 8.62 16.43
CA HIS A 479 14.41 7.88 17.65
C HIS A 479 15.65 7.60 18.50
N ASP A 480 15.45 7.23 19.76
CA ASP A 480 16.51 6.76 20.65
C ASP A 480 16.83 5.29 20.37
N ILE A 481 18.01 5.03 19.81
CA ILE A 481 18.46 3.67 19.48
C ILE A 481 18.60 2.75 20.70
N ASN A 482 18.82 3.32 21.90
CA ASN A 482 18.89 2.52 23.13
C ASN A 482 17.50 1.97 23.49
N LYS A 483 16.43 2.67 23.14
CA LYS A 483 15.07 2.18 23.32
C LYS A 483 14.74 1.02 22.38
N VAL A 484 15.18 1.07 21.13
CA VAL A 484 15.03 -0.07 20.20
C VAL A 484 15.82 -1.29 20.71
N ARG A 485 17.03 -1.08 21.26
CA ARG A 485 17.81 -2.14 21.90
C ARG A 485 17.13 -2.68 23.17
N GLU A 486 16.52 -1.81 23.98
CA GLU A 486 15.72 -2.20 25.14
C GLU A 486 14.55 -3.10 24.71
N ALA A 487 13.80 -2.71 23.66
CA ALA A 487 12.73 -3.53 23.11
C ALA A 487 13.21 -4.92 22.67
N ALA A 488 14.32 -5.00 21.91
CA ALA A 488 14.94 -6.27 21.54
C ALA A 488 15.29 -7.13 22.77
N THR A 489 15.84 -6.50 23.82
CA THR A 489 16.23 -7.18 25.06
C THR A 489 15.02 -7.71 25.81
N GLU A 490 13.92 -6.95 25.87
CA GLU A 490 12.66 -7.41 26.48
C GLU A 490 12.11 -8.63 25.71
N MET A 491 11.97 -8.52 24.38
CA MET A 491 11.43 -9.58 23.54
C MET A 491 12.27 -10.88 23.60
N LEU A 492 13.59 -10.77 23.76
CA LEU A 492 14.48 -11.93 23.91
C LEU A 492 14.32 -12.70 25.21
N LYS A 493 13.62 -12.16 26.22
CA LYS A 493 13.37 -12.89 27.49
C LYS A 493 12.55 -14.15 27.27
N ASP A 494 11.62 -14.12 26.31
CA ASP A 494 10.74 -15.24 25.99
C ASP A 494 11.23 -16.09 24.79
N LYS A 495 12.52 -15.98 24.42
CA LYS A 495 13.08 -16.67 23.25
C LYS A 495 12.88 -18.18 23.24
N GLU A 496 13.00 -18.86 24.39
CA GLU A 496 12.80 -20.31 24.47
C GLU A 496 11.32 -20.70 24.37
N ARG A 497 10.41 -19.81 24.81
CA ARG A 497 8.97 -19.99 24.75
C ARG A 497 8.46 -19.91 23.32
N PHE A 498 8.96 -18.94 22.54
CA PHE A 498 8.49 -18.65 21.19
C PHE A 498 9.46 -19.07 20.07
N LYS A 499 10.49 -19.87 20.37
CA LYS A 499 11.52 -20.26 19.38
C LYS A 499 10.97 -20.91 18.11
N ASP A 500 9.83 -21.62 18.23
CA ASP A 500 9.17 -22.30 17.11
C ASP A 500 8.00 -21.51 16.52
N CYS A 501 7.74 -20.28 17.00
CA CYS A 501 6.72 -19.37 16.49
C CYS A 501 7.25 -18.55 15.31
N PRO A 502 6.73 -18.71 14.07
CA PRO A 502 7.26 -18.04 12.89
C PRO A 502 7.20 -16.51 12.98
N THR A 503 6.11 -15.95 13.53
CA THR A 503 5.95 -14.51 13.71
C THR A 503 6.95 -13.95 14.71
N TYR A 504 7.23 -14.67 15.80
CA TYR A 504 8.29 -14.28 16.74
C TYR A 504 9.67 -14.30 16.08
N GLN A 505 9.99 -15.35 15.33
CA GLN A 505 11.28 -15.45 14.64
C GLN A 505 11.48 -14.28 13.67
N HIS A 506 10.41 -13.89 12.95
CA HIS A 506 10.45 -12.73 12.07
C HIS A 506 10.66 -11.43 12.85
N ASP A 507 9.83 -11.19 13.86
CA ASP A 507 9.81 -9.92 14.60
C ASP A 507 11.11 -9.69 15.36
N ILE A 508 11.65 -10.72 16.03
CA ILE A 508 12.93 -10.57 16.72
C ILE A 508 14.08 -10.36 15.74
N ALA A 509 14.02 -11.00 14.56
CA ALA A 509 14.98 -10.77 13.50
C ALA A 509 14.96 -9.32 13.03
N ASP A 510 13.76 -8.77 12.82
CA ASP A 510 13.58 -7.40 12.34
C ASP A 510 14.03 -6.36 13.37
N VAL A 511 13.65 -6.52 14.64
CA VAL A 511 14.07 -5.62 15.73
C VAL A 511 15.59 -5.66 15.95
N VAL A 512 16.22 -6.84 15.89
CA VAL A 512 17.68 -6.98 16.00
C VAL A 512 18.36 -6.37 14.77
N ARG A 513 17.85 -6.59 13.57
CA ARG A 513 18.33 -5.96 12.34
C ARG A 513 18.28 -4.43 12.47
N GLN A 514 17.18 -3.87 12.95
CA GLN A 514 17.04 -2.42 13.15
C GLN A 514 18.07 -1.90 14.15
N THR A 515 18.22 -2.59 15.29
CA THR A 515 19.22 -2.22 16.33
C THR A 515 20.63 -2.18 15.78
N LEU A 516 21.02 -3.19 15.00
CA LEU A 516 22.35 -3.25 14.38
C LEU A 516 22.52 -2.15 13.32
N THR A 517 21.51 -1.95 12.47
CA THR A 517 21.50 -0.91 11.44
C THR A 517 21.68 0.49 12.06
N ASP A 518 20.92 0.81 13.09
CA ASP A 518 21.00 2.09 13.78
C ASP A 518 22.38 2.32 14.41
N SER A 519 22.98 1.27 14.95
CA SER A 519 24.35 1.32 15.52
C SER A 519 25.39 1.71 14.47
N THR A 520 25.22 1.29 13.22
CA THR A 520 26.16 1.62 12.14
C THR A 520 26.16 3.11 11.79
N TYR A 521 25.05 3.82 12.02
CA TYR A 521 24.96 5.26 11.78
C TYR A 521 25.92 6.08 12.64
N TYR A 522 26.08 5.70 13.92
CA TYR A 522 27.03 6.35 14.82
C TYR A 522 28.44 5.86 14.56
N LEU A 523 28.61 4.56 14.32
CA LEU A 523 29.92 3.96 14.06
C LEU A 523 30.60 4.54 12.81
N ILE A 524 29.84 4.84 11.74
CA ILE A 524 30.39 5.49 10.54
C ILE A 524 30.93 6.90 10.83
N LYS A 525 30.25 7.64 11.72
CA LYS A 525 30.71 8.97 12.17
C LYS A 525 31.99 8.88 13.00
N ASP A 526 32.06 7.88 13.87
CA ASP A 526 33.28 7.63 14.67
C ASP A 526 34.47 7.24 13.79
N ILE A 527 34.23 6.39 12.77
CA ILE A 527 35.22 6.02 11.76
C ILE A 527 35.72 7.26 11.02
N ALA A 528 34.81 8.14 10.56
CA ALA A 528 35.19 9.38 9.88
C ALA A 528 36.02 10.30 10.79
N ALA A 529 35.59 10.48 12.05
CA ALA A 529 36.29 11.31 13.02
C ALA A 529 37.70 10.79 13.34
N SER A 530 37.88 9.49 13.49
CA SER A 530 39.19 8.85 13.73
C SER A 530 40.11 8.98 12.50
N TYR A 531 39.53 8.85 11.30
CA TYR A 531 40.28 9.06 10.06
C TYR A 531 40.81 10.51 9.95
N GLU A 532 39.95 11.50 10.21
CA GLU A 532 40.29 12.92 10.18
C GLU A 532 41.42 13.25 11.20
N LYS A 533 41.32 12.68 12.40
CA LYS A 533 42.32 12.84 13.48
C LYS A 533 43.57 12.04 13.23
N LYS A 534 43.63 11.16 12.20
CA LYS A 534 44.70 10.21 11.91
C LYS A 534 44.96 9.23 13.07
N ASP A 535 43.94 8.93 13.86
CA ASP A 535 44.01 7.95 14.94
C ASP A 535 43.81 6.55 14.34
N MET A 536 44.91 5.92 13.97
CA MET A 536 44.92 4.62 13.29
C MET A 536 44.46 3.46 14.17
N GLU A 537 44.63 3.56 15.47
CA GLU A 537 44.20 2.52 16.41
C GLU A 537 42.67 2.52 16.55
N ALA A 538 42.09 3.67 16.87
CA ALA A 538 40.64 3.84 16.93
C ALA A 538 39.96 3.52 15.58
N PHE A 539 40.52 4.02 14.47
CA PHE A 539 40.03 3.73 13.12
C PHE A 539 39.95 2.22 12.83
N LYS A 540 41.02 1.46 13.11
CA LYS A 540 41.04 0.00 12.89
C LYS A 540 40.04 -0.72 13.76
N ALA A 541 39.91 -0.35 15.03
CA ALA A 541 38.95 -0.97 15.95
C ALA A 541 37.49 -0.75 15.48
N GLN A 542 37.15 0.48 15.14
CA GLN A 542 35.79 0.86 14.67
C GLN A 542 35.46 0.24 13.31
N TYR A 543 36.39 0.28 12.36
CA TYR A 543 36.25 -0.36 11.06
C TYR A 543 36.08 -1.89 11.18
N THR A 544 36.83 -2.55 12.07
CA THR A 544 36.66 -3.99 12.34
C THR A 544 35.28 -4.30 12.92
N THR A 545 34.79 -3.47 13.83
CA THR A 545 33.43 -3.59 14.38
C THR A 545 32.38 -3.43 13.27
N PHE A 546 32.52 -2.44 12.39
CA PHE A 546 31.59 -2.24 11.26
C PHE A 546 31.56 -3.45 10.33
N LEU A 547 32.71 -3.99 9.95
CA LEU A 547 32.77 -5.22 9.13
C LEU A 547 32.20 -6.43 9.87
N GLY A 548 32.35 -6.49 11.20
CA GLY A 548 31.74 -7.53 12.04
C GLY A 548 30.21 -7.49 11.94
N ILE A 549 29.60 -6.30 12.03
CA ILE A 549 28.16 -6.12 11.85
C ILE A 549 27.72 -6.58 10.45
N LEU A 550 28.41 -6.18 9.39
CA LEU A 550 28.10 -6.63 8.02
C LEU A 550 28.17 -8.16 7.88
N LYS A 551 29.15 -8.82 8.51
CA LYS A 551 29.22 -10.29 8.52
C LYS A 551 28.04 -10.92 9.24
N VAL A 552 27.59 -10.35 10.36
CA VAL A 552 26.38 -10.81 11.06
C VAL A 552 25.17 -10.74 10.16
N PHE A 553 24.97 -9.62 9.44
CA PHE A 553 23.89 -9.51 8.45
C PHE A 553 23.97 -10.62 7.39
N LEU A 554 25.12 -10.84 6.79
CA LEU A 554 25.30 -11.87 5.75
C LEU A 554 24.98 -13.28 6.27
N ILE A 555 25.45 -13.63 7.47
CA ILE A 555 25.20 -14.95 8.07
C ILE A 555 23.71 -15.10 8.44
N PHE A 556 23.13 -14.06 9.04
CA PHE A 556 21.76 -14.09 9.53
C PHE A 556 20.75 -14.22 8.39
N PHE A 557 20.94 -13.50 7.29
CA PHE A 557 20.03 -13.54 6.15
C PHE A 557 20.28 -14.73 5.20
N ASN A 558 21.50 -15.24 5.06
CA ASN A 558 21.76 -16.45 4.28
C ASN A 558 21.16 -17.73 4.89
N ASN A 559 20.82 -17.74 6.16
CA ASN A 559 20.29 -18.93 6.84
C ASN A 559 18.76 -18.91 6.99
N LYS A 560 18.06 -17.84 6.55
CA LYS A 560 16.62 -17.68 6.72
C LYS A 560 15.83 -17.38 5.43
N PHE A 561 16.49 -17.22 4.28
CA PHE A 561 15.84 -16.95 2.98
C PHE A 561 16.31 -17.93 1.93
#